data_7f224234ad0b6aac78b039e702187758
#
_entry.id   7f224234ad0b6aac78b039e702187758
#
_cell.length_a   1.000
_cell.length_b   1.000
_cell.length_c   1.000
_cell.angle_alpha   90.00
_cell.angle_beta   90.00
_cell.angle_gamma   90.00
#
_symmetry.space_group_name_H-M   'P 1'
#
loop_
_entity.id
_entity.type
_entity.pdbx_description
1 polymer ?
#
loop_
_entity_poly.entity_id
_entity_poly.type
_entity_poly.pdbx_seq_one_letter_code
_entity_poly.pdbx_strand_id
1 'polypeptide(L)'
;MKNKFTEYYKLSEKDLKSHWEEDIFCFDANVLLNLYRYSPNAREAFFRLLEQVKDRIWITYQAALEYQKNRLVVINAQREAYKDIRETLGKKKGEIESKLNSFKKHPYLQTTELKKQIESAFDSISRDLDNLENKHPDYLDNDPIWEKLSVLLEGKVGDDFPKEELEKLYRDGKKRYDEKVPPGYMDMKEKQNEGNRSLYGDIIVWKQVIEKAKVVDVSIILITDDLKEDWWYKFKGKTISPRPELIKEFKDETSKRINIYQADKFLEMANRNLAQQTTKEVIQEVRNVRLADEFDIEKEIRELEMLFEDNGDENVKENAKLLVSKRESSFEKAIRNSSEEQNK
;
A
#
# COMPACT_ATOMS: atom_id res chain seq x y z
N MET A 1 26.23 2.72 23.94
CA MET A 1 24.79 2.73 23.59
C MET A 1 24.58 2.19 22.18
N LYS A 2 25.18 2.78 21.12
CA LYS A 2 25.00 2.40 19.70
C LYS A 2 25.17 0.88 19.45
N ASN A 3 26.18 0.24 20.03
CA ASN A 3 26.44 -1.19 19.81
C ASN A 3 25.41 -2.14 20.42
N LYS A 4 24.60 -1.67 21.40
CA LYS A 4 23.55 -2.46 22.06
C LYS A 4 22.16 -2.18 21.51
N PHE A 5 21.98 -1.06 20.81
CA PHE A 5 20.68 -0.59 20.30
C PHE A 5 20.81 -0.16 18.83
N THR A 6 21.47 -1.00 18.03
CA THR A 6 21.80 -0.70 16.63
C THR A 6 20.54 -0.46 15.79
N GLU A 7 19.41 -1.05 16.17
CA GLU A 7 18.10 -0.95 15.53
C GLU A 7 17.47 0.44 15.57
N TYR A 8 17.95 1.32 16.46
CA TYR A 8 17.51 2.72 16.56
C TYR A 8 18.40 3.71 15.80
N TYR A 9 19.49 3.23 15.21
CA TYR A 9 20.46 4.11 14.55
C TYR A 9 20.44 3.95 13.03
N LYS A 10 20.41 5.07 12.34
CA LYS A 10 20.56 5.09 10.88
C LYS A 10 21.93 4.52 10.48
N LEU A 11 21.95 3.85 9.35
CA LEU A 11 23.19 3.40 8.72
C LEU A 11 24.06 4.61 8.32
N SER A 12 25.38 4.42 8.30
CA SER A 12 26.27 5.39 7.68
C SER A 12 26.07 5.38 6.15
N GLU A 13 26.41 6.47 5.47
CA GLU A 13 26.34 6.54 4.00
C GLU A 13 27.16 5.43 3.34
N LYS A 14 28.33 5.12 3.90
CA LYS A 14 29.20 4.04 3.42
C LYS A 14 28.52 2.67 3.53
N ASP A 15 27.95 2.36 4.72
CA ASP A 15 27.23 1.10 4.93
C ASP A 15 26.01 1.01 4.01
N LEU A 16 25.28 2.11 3.85
CA LEU A 16 24.10 2.17 3.00
C LEU A 16 24.46 1.87 1.53
N LYS A 17 25.56 2.45 1.02
CA LYS A 17 26.03 2.18 -0.33
C LYS A 17 26.41 0.72 -0.51
N SER A 18 27.18 0.11 0.40
CA SER A 18 27.53 -1.30 0.37
C SER A 18 26.27 -2.19 0.32
N HIS A 19 25.26 -1.90 1.15
CA HIS A 19 23.98 -2.62 1.13
C HIS A 19 23.28 -2.55 -0.24
N TRP A 20 23.29 -1.37 -0.88
CA TRP A 20 22.67 -1.21 -2.20
C TRP A 20 23.46 -1.91 -3.32
N GLU A 21 24.73 -2.17 -3.13
CA GLU A 21 25.60 -2.87 -4.09
C GLU A 21 25.56 -4.40 -3.91
N GLU A 22 25.29 -4.92 -2.71
CA GLU A 22 25.52 -6.33 -2.36
C GLU A 22 24.25 -7.09 -1.93
N ASP A 23 23.27 -6.40 -1.33
CA ASP A 23 22.10 -7.05 -0.71
C ASP A 23 21.11 -7.56 -1.74
N ILE A 24 20.29 -8.53 -1.30
CA ILE A 24 19.14 -9.02 -2.05
C ILE A 24 17.96 -8.07 -1.86
N PHE A 25 17.29 -7.74 -2.96
CA PHE A 25 16.03 -7.00 -2.96
C PHE A 25 14.86 -7.96 -2.89
N CYS A 26 14.04 -7.83 -1.86
CA CYS A 26 12.82 -8.61 -1.67
C CYS A 26 11.61 -7.69 -1.77
N PHE A 27 10.64 -8.03 -2.62
CA PHE A 27 9.42 -7.25 -2.83
C PHE A 27 8.23 -7.98 -2.24
N ASP A 28 7.42 -7.23 -1.51
CA ASP A 28 6.14 -7.69 -1.00
C ASP A 28 5.07 -7.67 -2.10
N ALA A 29 4.00 -8.45 -1.91
CA ALA A 29 2.89 -8.56 -2.85
C ALA A 29 2.24 -7.22 -3.17
N ASN A 30 2.04 -6.36 -2.16
CA ASN A 30 1.42 -5.05 -2.31
C ASN A 30 2.19 -4.15 -3.29
N VAL A 31 3.52 -4.16 -3.26
CA VAL A 31 4.37 -3.40 -4.20
C VAL A 31 4.21 -3.89 -5.64
N LEU A 32 4.15 -5.22 -5.86
CA LEU A 32 3.95 -5.80 -7.19
C LEU A 32 2.54 -5.55 -7.72
N LEU A 33 1.52 -5.60 -6.86
CA LEU A 33 0.14 -5.29 -7.19
C LEU A 33 -0.05 -3.81 -7.56
N ASN A 34 0.69 -2.91 -6.93
CA ASN A 34 0.64 -1.48 -7.25
C ASN A 34 1.12 -1.14 -8.67
N LEU A 35 1.83 -2.04 -9.35
CA LEU A 35 2.17 -1.87 -10.78
C LEU A 35 0.93 -1.75 -11.68
N TYR A 36 -0.21 -2.31 -11.28
CA TYR A 36 -1.49 -2.13 -11.98
C TYR A 36 -2.14 -0.77 -11.72
N ARG A 37 -1.76 -0.09 -10.64
CA ARG A 37 -2.30 1.20 -10.22
C ARG A 37 -1.46 2.39 -10.70
N TYR A 38 -0.21 2.14 -11.11
CA TYR A 38 0.69 3.17 -11.63
C TYR A 38 0.36 3.56 -13.05
N SER A 39 0.59 4.83 -13.40
CA SER A 39 0.58 5.27 -14.80
C SER A 39 1.59 4.48 -15.63
N PRO A 40 1.43 4.43 -16.96
CA PRO A 40 2.42 3.79 -17.83
C PRO A 40 3.84 4.30 -17.61
N ASN A 41 4.02 5.59 -17.35
CA ASN A 41 5.33 6.20 -17.13
C ASN A 41 5.96 5.75 -15.79
N ALA A 42 5.20 5.79 -14.70
CA ALA A 42 5.68 5.36 -13.39
C ALA A 42 5.97 3.85 -13.37
N ARG A 43 5.10 3.06 -13.98
CA ARG A 43 5.28 1.62 -14.13
C ARG A 43 6.55 1.27 -14.90
N GLU A 44 6.80 1.94 -16.02
CA GLU A 44 8.01 1.70 -16.80
C GLU A 44 9.27 2.13 -16.06
N ALA A 45 9.22 3.23 -15.31
CA ALA A 45 10.33 3.62 -14.44
C ALA A 45 10.62 2.56 -13.36
N PHE A 46 9.58 1.98 -12.76
CA PHE A 46 9.71 0.91 -11.78
C PHE A 46 10.30 -0.36 -12.43
N PHE A 47 9.82 -0.77 -13.59
CA PHE A 47 10.39 -1.91 -14.31
C PHE A 47 11.85 -1.72 -14.71
N ARG A 48 12.27 -0.52 -15.16
CA ARG A 48 13.69 -0.24 -15.42
C ARG A 48 14.55 -0.46 -14.18
N LEU A 49 14.04 -0.07 -13.01
CA LEU A 49 14.78 -0.31 -11.77
C LEU A 49 14.84 -1.80 -11.43
N LEU A 50 13.73 -2.54 -11.56
CA LEU A 50 13.72 -3.98 -11.36
C LEU A 50 14.73 -4.70 -12.30
N GLU A 51 14.77 -4.33 -13.58
CA GLU A 51 15.74 -4.89 -14.53
C GLU A 51 17.20 -4.61 -14.13
N GLN A 52 17.48 -3.41 -13.57
CA GLN A 52 18.83 -3.05 -13.12
C GLN A 52 19.31 -3.91 -11.93
N VAL A 53 18.38 -4.28 -11.05
CA VAL A 53 18.70 -5.09 -9.86
C VAL A 53 18.32 -6.56 -10.03
N LYS A 54 17.96 -7.01 -11.23
CA LYS A 54 17.35 -8.32 -11.50
C LYS A 54 18.13 -9.50 -10.94
N ASP A 55 19.46 -9.48 -10.98
CA ASP A 55 20.31 -10.57 -10.50
C ASP A 55 20.30 -10.72 -8.98
N ARG A 56 19.78 -9.73 -8.28
CA ARG A 56 19.67 -9.68 -6.81
C ARG A 56 18.23 -9.57 -6.32
N ILE A 57 17.25 -9.85 -7.18
CA ILE A 57 15.84 -9.92 -6.80
C ILE A 57 15.54 -11.33 -6.29
N TRP A 58 14.78 -11.36 -5.23
CA TRP A 58 14.14 -12.56 -4.73
C TRP A 58 12.80 -12.18 -4.06
N ILE A 59 11.80 -13.03 -4.14
CA ILE A 59 10.53 -12.84 -3.45
C ILE A 59 10.17 -14.07 -2.63
N THR A 60 9.46 -13.87 -1.54
CA THR A 60 8.96 -14.96 -0.72
C THR A 60 7.88 -15.73 -1.48
N TYR A 61 7.71 -17.00 -1.18
CA TYR A 61 6.60 -17.80 -1.71
C TYR A 61 5.25 -17.18 -1.34
N GLN A 62 5.12 -16.70 -0.09
CA GLN A 62 3.89 -16.09 0.38
C GLN A 62 3.53 -14.82 -0.41
N ALA A 63 4.47 -13.92 -0.63
CA ALA A 63 4.23 -12.72 -1.43
C ALA A 63 3.87 -13.06 -2.89
N ALA A 64 4.55 -14.05 -3.49
CA ALA A 64 4.20 -14.53 -4.83
C ALA A 64 2.78 -15.10 -4.88
N LEU A 65 2.39 -15.91 -3.89
CA LEU A 65 1.06 -16.50 -3.79
C LEU A 65 -0.02 -15.41 -3.61
N GLU A 66 0.22 -14.42 -2.77
CA GLU A 66 -0.69 -13.29 -2.56
C GLU A 66 -0.84 -12.45 -3.82
N TYR A 67 0.26 -12.17 -4.52
CA TYR A 67 0.22 -11.50 -5.81
C TYR A 67 -0.67 -12.26 -6.80
N GLN A 68 -0.47 -13.58 -6.97
CA GLN A 68 -1.26 -14.38 -7.89
C GLN A 68 -2.75 -14.41 -7.52
N LYS A 69 -3.09 -14.49 -6.23
CA LYS A 69 -4.47 -14.50 -5.76
C LYS A 69 -5.18 -13.16 -5.96
N ASN A 70 -4.48 -12.06 -5.72
CA ASN A 70 -5.07 -10.72 -5.66
C ASN A 70 -4.96 -9.95 -6.98
N ARG A 71 -4.12 -10.40 -7.92
CA ARG A 71 -3.91 -9.73 -9.20
C ARG A 71 -5.20 -9.41 -9.93
N LEU A 72 -6.07 -10.41 -10.14
CA LEU A 72 -7.33 -10.22 -10.85
C LEU A 72 -8.30 -9.31 -10.09
N VAL A 73 -8.26 -9.35 -8.76
CA VAL A 73 -9.07 -8.44 -7.91
C VAL A 73 -8.65 -7.00 -8.14
N VAL A 74 -7.33 -6.72 -8.13
CA VAL A 74 -6.79 -5.38 -8.38
C VAL A 74 -7.10 -4.89 -9.79
N ILE A 75 -6.95 -5.75 -10.80
CA ILE A 75 -7.30 -5.41 -12.19
C ILE A 75 -8.78 -5.06 -12.30
N ASN A 76 -9.66 -5.89 -11.74
CA ASN A 76 -11.10 -5.66 -11.79
C ASN A 76 -11.50 -4.36 -11.07
N ALA A 77 -10.91 -4.08 -9.91
CA ALA A 77 -11.17 -2.87 -9.15
C ALA A 77 -10.87 -1.58 -9.96
N GLN A 78 -9.81 -1.59 -10.80
CA GLN A 78 -9.53 -0.45 -11.69
C GLN A 78 -10.62 -0.25 -12.76
N ARG A 79 -11.27 -1.30 -13.21
CA ARG A 79 -12.39 -1.22 -14.17
C ARG A 79 -13.70 -0.81 -13.48
N GLU A 80 -14.00 -1.40 -12.32
CA GLU A 80 -15.18 -1.06 -11.54
C GLU A 80 -15.22 0.41 -11.12
N ALA A 81 -14.08 1.05 -10.91
CA ALA A 81 -13.99 2.46 -10.56
C ALA A 81 -14.72 3.39 -11.54
N TYR A 82 -14.73 3.08 -12.84
CA TYR A 82 -15.49 3.88 -13.83
C TYR A 82 -16.99 3.80 -13.59
N LYS A 83 -17.48 2.61 -13.26
CA LYS A 83 -18.90 2.38 -12.95
C LYS A 83 -19.29 3.11 -11.65
N ASP A 84 -18.50 2.99 -10.60
CA ASP A 84 -18.75 3.62 -9.30
C ASP A 84 -18.80 5.15 -9.41
N ILE A 85 -17.87 5.73 -10.20
CA ILE A 85 -17.87 7.18 -10.47
C ILE A 85 -19.14 7.57 -11.21
N ARG A 86 -19.59 6.83 -12.26
CA ARG A 86 -20.82 7.13 -13.00
C ARG A 86 -22.05 7.05 -12.10
N GLU A 87 -22.16 6.02 -11.27
CA GLU A 87 -23.27 5.86 -10.34
C GLU A 87 -23.33 7.03 -9.33
N THR A 88 -22.17 7.39 -8.79
CA THR A 88 -22.04 8.53 -7.86
C THR A 88 -22.43 9.84 -8.54
N LEU A 89 -21.94 10.10 -9.74
CA LEU A 89 -22.30 11.30 -10.53
C LEU A 89 -23.80 11.33 -10.82
N GLY A 90 -24.39 10.20 -11.25
CA GLY A 90 -25.82 10.10 -11.50
C GLY A 90 -26.68 10.43 -10.29
N LYS A 91 -26.35 9.87 -9.12
CA LYS A 91 -27.01 10.17 -7.84
C LYS A 91 -26.89 11.66 -7.50
N LYS A 92 -25.69 12.24 -7.58
CA LYS A 92 -25.47 13.65 -7.25
C LYS A 92 -26.15 14.61 -8.24
N LYS A 93 -26.19 14.30 -9.54
CA LYS A 93 -26.96 15.05 -10.54
C LYS A 93 -28.43 15.10 -10.15
N GLY A 94 -29.04 13.94 -9.83
CA GLY A 94 -30.45 13.84 -9.43
C GLY A 94 -30.76 14.63 -8.14
N GLU A 95 -29.89 14.54 -7.13
CA GLU A 95 -30.04 15.32 -5.89
C GLU A 95 -30.04 16.83 -6.15
N ILE A 96 -29.10 17.33 -6.96
CA ILE A 96 -28.98 18.75 -7.30
C ILE A 96 -30.20 19.21 -8.11
N GLU A 97 -30.63 18.43 -9.12
CA GLU A 97 -31.81 18.74 -9.93
C GLU A 97 -33.08 18.79 -9.09
N SER A 98 -33.25 17.84 -8.19
CA SER A 98 -34.36 17.80 -7.23
C SER A 98 -34.37 19.05 -6.33
N LYS A 99 -33.21 19.43 -5.82
CA LYS A 99 -33.06 20.63 -4.99
C LYS A 99 -33.42 21.90 -5.79
N LEU A 100 -32.92 22.05 -7.01
CA LEU A 100 -33.27 23.19 -7.87
C LEU A 100 -34.76 23.24 -8.18
N ASN A 101 -35.41 22.07 -8.35
CA ASN A 101 -36.83 21.97 -8.55
C ASN A 101 -37.63 22.55 -7.38
N SER A 102 -37.17 22.42 -6.15
CA SER A 102 -37.83 22.98 -4.99
C SER A 102 -37.90 24.51 -4.98
N PHE A 103 -37.03 25.15 -5.78
CA PHE A 103 -36.94 26.62 -5.92
C PHE A 103 -37.59 27.18 -7.19
N LYS A 104 -38.36 26.39 -7.96
CA LYS A 104 -38.98 26.84 -9.21
C LYS A 104 -39.89 28.10 -9.07
N LYS A 105 -40.41 28.36 -7.87
CA LYS A 105 -41.24 29.53 -7.58
C LYS A 105 -40.47 30.73 -7.04
N HIS A 106 -39.15 30.63 -6.97
CA HIS A 106 -38.32 31.73 -6.46
C HIS A 106 -38.22 32.85 -7.51
N PRO A 107 -38.55 34.11 -7.17
CA PRO A 107 -38.73 35.18 -8.16
C PRO A 107 -37.44 35.58 -8.91
N TYR A 108 -36.26 35.34 -8.32
CA TYR A 108 -34.96 35.73 -8.89
C TYR A 108 -34.07 34.55 -9.30
N LEU A 109 -34.43 33.31 -8.96
CA LEU A 109 -33.64 32.14 -9.31
C LEU A 109 -34.08 31.59 -10.67
N GLN A 110 -33.20 31.64 -11.65
CA GLN A 110 -33.41 31.03 -12.95
C GLN A 110 -33.03 29.53 -12.91
N THR A 111 -33.81 28.72 -12.21
CA THR A 111 -33.51 27.30 -11.99
C THR A 111 -33.36 26.50 -13.27
N THR A 112 -34.04 26.90 -14.35
CA THR A 112 -33.94 26.26 -15.68
C THR A 112 -32.54 26.42 -16.27
N GLU A 113 -31.98 27.60 -16.16
CA GLU A 113 -30.64 27.88 -16.73
C GLU A 113 -29.54 27.18 -15.88
N LEU A 114 -29.65 27.22 -14.57
CA LEU A 114 -28.76 26.48 -13.67
C LEU A 114 -28.76 24.97 -13.95
N LYS A 115 -29.97 24.39 -14.21
CA LYS A 115 -30.07 22.98 -14.60
C LYS A 115 -29.33 22.66 -15.88
N LYS A 116 -29.48 23.47 -16.93
CA LYS A 116 -28.77 23.27 -18.20
C LYS A 116 -27.26 23.30 -18.01
N GLN A 117 -26.75 24.20 -17.18
CA GLN A 117 -25.33 24.28 -16.88
C GLN A 117 -24.83 23.00 -16.18
N ILE A 118 -25.57 22.53 -15.19
CA ILE A 118 -25.28 21.28 -14.47
C ILE A 118 -25.31 20.09 -15.43
N GLU A 119 -26.39 19.97 -16.21
CA GLU A 119 -26.55 18.91 -17.21
C GLU A 119 -25.39 18.87 -18.20
N SER A 120 -25.00 20.03 -18.75
CA SER A 120 -23.85 20.16 -19.66
C SER A 120 -22.53 19.74 -19.00
N ALA A 121 -22.31 20.11 -17.72
CA ALA A 121 -21.11 19.73 -16.98
C ALA A 121 -21.06 18.21 -16.75
N PHE A 122 -22.15 17.60 -16.30
CA PHE A 122 -22.23 16.15 -16.09
C PHE A 122 -22.07 15.35 -17.37
N ASP A 123 -22.66 15.83 -18.49
CA ASP A 123 -22.52 15.20 -19.80
C ASP A 123 -21.08 15.30 -20.33
N SER A 124 -20.36 16.39 -20.03
CA SER A 124 -18.93 16.50 -20.36
C SER A 124 -18.11 15.48 -19.57
N ILE A 125 -18.30 15.41 -18.26
CA ILE A 125 -17.58 14.46 -17.38
C ILE A 125 -17.87 13.02 -17.83
N SER A 126 -19.13 12.70 -18.16
CA SER A 126 -19.49 11.35 -18.62
C SER A 126 -18.76 10.97 -19.90
N ARG A 127 -18.68 11.90 -20.88
CA ARG A 127 -17.91 11.67 -22.11
C ARG A 127 -16.41 11.47 -21.86
N ASP A 128 -15.86 12.21 -20.92
CA ASP A 128 -14.44 12.06 -20.56
C ASP A 128 -14.19 10.70 -19.90
N LEU A 129 -15.09 10.25 -19.00
CA LEU A 129 -15.03 8.92 -18.41
C LEU A 129 -15.14 7.80 -19.47
N ASP A 130 -16.04 7.92 -20.44
CA ASP A 130 -16.18 6.95 -21.54
C ASP A 130 -14.88 6.87 -22.36
N ASN A 131 -14.28 8.03 -22.65
CA ASN A 131 -13.01 8.09 -23.38
C ASN A 131 -11.85 7.44 -22.59
N LEU A 132 -11.82 7.64 -21.27
CA LEU A 132 -10.80 7.04 -20.40
C LEU A 132 -10.99 5.53 -20.29
N GLU A 133 -12.22 5.06 -20.08
CA GLU A 133 -12.54 3.64 -19.99
C GLU A 133 -12.22 2.90 -21.29
N ASN A 134 -12.59 3.48 -22.45
CA ASN A 134 -12.28 2.90 -23.77
C ASN A 134 -10.77 2.79 -24.06
N LYS A 135 -9.94 3.60 -23.41
CA LYS A 135 -8.48 3.56 -23.52
C LYS A 135 -7.84 2.71 -22.43
N HIS A 136 -8.61 2.29 -21.42
CA HIS A 136 -8.09 1.49 -20.33
C HIS A 136 -7.69 0.10 -20.84
N PRO A 137 -6.45 -0.35 -20.63
CA PRO A 137 -6.00 -1.66 -21.11
C PRO A 137 -6.82 -2.81 -20.50
N ASP A 138 -7.15 -3.81 -21.32
CA ASP A 138 -7.78 -5.03 -20.81
C ASP A 138 -6.74 -6.02 -20.32
N TYR A 139 -6.33 -5.86 -19.06
CA TYR A 139 -5.38 -6.76 -18.42
C TYR A 139 -5.97 -8.14 -18.04
N LEU A 140 -7.29 -8.36 -18.21
CA LEU A 140 -7.87 -9.69 -18.03
C LEU A 140 -7.57 -10.59 -19.22
N ASP A 141 -7.61 -10.05 -20.44
CA ASP A 141 -7.33 -10.79 -21.66
C ASP A 141 -5.84 -10.78 -22.04
N ASN A 142 -5.14 -9.67 -21.80
CA ASN A 142 -3.73 -9.52 -22.14
C ASN A 142 -3.00 -8.74 -21.04
N ASP A 143 -2.18 -9.42 -20.24
CA ASP A 143 -1.50 -8.86 -19.08
C ASP A 143 0.02 -8.80 -19.27
N PRO A 144 0.52 -7.77 -19.95
CA PRO A 144 1.97 -7.58 -20.14
C PRO A 144 2.72 -7.29 -18.84
N ILE A 145 2.02 -6.86 -17.77
CA ILE A 145 2.63 -6.64 -16.46
C ILE A 145 2.96 -7.99 -15.84
N TRP A 146 2.01 -8.91 -15.83
CA TRP A 146 2.19 -10.27 -15.34
C TRP A 146 3.25 -11.03 -16.14
N GLU A 147 3.23 -10.93 -17.48
CA GLU A 147 4.23 -11.55 -18.35
C GLU A 147 5.64 -11.06 -18.04
N LYS A 148 5.81 -9.72 -17.94
CA LYS A 148 7.10 -9.10 -17.65
C LYS A 148 7.61 -9.48 -16.24
N LEU A 149 6.72 -9.49 -15.23
CA LEU A 149 7.07 -9.96 -13.88
C LEU A 149 7.40 -11.45 -13.86
N SER A 150 6.66 -12.28 -14.58
CA SER A 150 6.91 -13.73 -14.65
C SER A 150 8.31 -14.03 -15.19
N VAL A 151 8.72 -13.36 -16.27
CA VAL A 151 10.07 -13.49 -16.82
C VAL A 151 11.13 -12.98 -15.86
N LEU A 152 10.90 -11.82 -15.24
CA LEU A 152 11.86 -11.21 -14.30
C LEU A 152 12.09 -12.08 -13.06
N LEU A 153 11.04 -12.71 -12.56
CA LEU A 153 11.02 -13.48 -11.30
C LEU A 153 11.22 -14.99 -11.51
N GLU A 154 11.42 -15.45 -12.74
CA GLU A 154 11.69 -16.86 -13.02
C GLU A 154 12.90 -17.37 -12.23
N GLY A 155 12.71 -18.45 -11.46
CA GLY A 155 13.74 -19.02 -10.59
C GLY A 155 14.10 -18.19 -9.36
N LYS A 156 13.36 -17.11 -9.07
CA LYS A 156 13.64 -16.17 -7.96
C LYS A 156 12.56 -16.17 -6.86
N VAL A 157 11.59 -17.04 -6.97
CA VAL A 157 10.57 -17.26 -5.95
C VAL A 157 11.10 -18.27 -4.94
N GLY A 158 10.95 -18.00 -3.67
CA GLY A 158 11.30 -18.95 -2.60
C GLY A 158 10.36 -20.16 -2.56
N ASP A 159 10.77 -21.18 -1.84
CA ASP A 159 9.92 -22.35 -1.58
C ASP A 159 8.89 -22.08 -0.49
N ASP A 160 7.78 -22.79 -0.51
CA ASP A 160 6.81 -22.76 0.57
C ASP A 160 7.36 -23.50 1.79
N PHE A 161 6.93 -23.07 2.97
CA PHE A 161 7.24 -23.81 4.18
C PHE A 161 6.48 -25.16 4.19
N PRO A 162 7.10 -26.24 4.67
CA PRO A 162 6.41 -27.50 4.91
C PRO A 162 5.18 -27.30 5.82
N LYS A 163 4.14 -28.11 5.61
CA LYS A 163 2.89 -28.00 6.36
C LYS A 163 3.08 -27.99 7.86
N GLU A 164 3.98 -28.80 8.37
CA GLU A 164 4.27 -28.90 9.81
C GLU A 164 4.88 -27.58 10.34
N GLU A 165 5.70 -26.94 9.55
CA GLU A 165 6.31 -25.65 9.88
C GLU A 165 5.27 -24.53 9.83
N LEU A 166 4.39 -24.49 8.83
CA LEU A 166 3.27 -23.57 8.79
C LEU A 166 2.36 -23.70 10.00
N GLU A 167 2.02 -24.92 10.42
CA GLU A 167 1.20 -25.15 11.61
C GLU A 167 1.89 -24.66 12.90
N LYS A 168 3.21 -24.77 12.96
CA LYS A 168 4.00 -24.18 14.06
C LYS A 168 3.95 -22.65 13.99
N LEU A 169 4.17 -22.06 12.80
CA LEU A 169 4.08 -20.62 12.61
C LEU A 169 2.71 -20.04 12.97
N TYR A 170 1.63 -20.75 12.69
CA TYR A 170 0.29 -20.31 13.08
C TYR A 170 0.10 -20.28 14.61
N ARG A 171 0.62 -21.28 15.32
CA ARG A 171 0.56 -21.28 16.79
C ARG A 171 1.42 -20.16 17.39
N ASP A 172 2.63 -19.99 16.88
CA ASP A 172 3.54 -18.94 17.31
C ASP A 172 2.99 -17.56 16.92
N GLY A 173 2.37 -17.46 15.76
CA GLY A 173 1.71 -16.25 15.25
C GLY A 173 0.60 -15.77 16.15
N LYS A 174 -0.25 -16.68 16.64
CA LYS A 174 -1.29 -16.34 17.62
C LYS A 174 -0.69 -15.70 18.86
N LYS A 175 0.37 -16.29 19.42
CA LYS A 175 1.05 -15.74 20.60
C LYS A 175 1.66 -14.37 20.30
N ARG A 176 2.32 -14.20 19.11
CA ARG A 176 2.89 -12.92 18.70
C ARG A 176 1.82 -11.83 18.62
N TYR A 177 0.64 -12.14 18.05
CA TYR A 177 -0.46 -11.19 17.92
C TYR A 177 -1.06 -10.80 19.27
N ASP A 178 -1.25 -11.77 20.17
CA ASP A 178 -1.73 -11.53 21.54
C ASP A 178 -0.75 -10.62 22.31
N GLU A 179 0.56 -10.75 22.08
CA GLU A 179 1.63 -9.95 22.69
C GLU A 179 1.99 -8.69 21.87
N LYS A 180 1.30 -8.43 20.74
CA LYS A 180 1.59 -7.34 19.79
C LYS A 180 3.04 -7.33 19.28
N VAL A 181 3.60 -8.50 19.01
CA VAL A 181 4.93 -8.65 18.41
C VAL A 181 4.81 -8.56 16.89
N PRO A 182 5.47 -7.58 16.23
CA PRO A 182 5.36 -7.36 14.79
C PRO A 182 5.99 -8.51 13.96
N PRO A 183 5.63 -8.65 12.66
CA PRO A 183 4.62 -7.90 11.93
C PRO A 183 3.24 -8.57 11.95
N GLY A 184 2.20 -7.90 11.41
CA GLY A 184 0.92 -8.48 11.02
C GLY A 184 -0.17 -8.47 12.08
N TYR A 185 0.10 -8.07 13.32
CA TYR A 185 -0.90 -8.09 14.40
C TYR A 185 -2.04 -7.07 14.19
N MET A 186 -1.83 -6.07 13.36
CA MET A 186 -2.87 -5.09 13.05
C MET A 186 -4.01 -5.66 12.19
N ASP A 187 -3.72 -6.73 11.43
CA ASP A 187 -4.68 -7.39 10.53
C ASP A 187 -5.55 -8.43 11.23
N MET A 188 -5.29 -8.72 12.50
CA MET A 188 -5.92 -9.81 13.23
C MET A 188 -7.46 -9.76 13.17
N LYS A 189 -8.05 -8.58 13.31
CA LYS A 189 -9.52 -8.43 13.30
C LYS A 189 -10.11 -8.57 11.91
N GLU A 190 -9.44 -8.03 10.92
CA GLU A 190 -9.88 -8.00 9.52
C GLU A 190 -9.82 -9.40 8.89
N LYS A 191 -8.68 -10.09 9.07
CA LYS A 191 -8.39 -11.38 8.42
C LYS A 191 -8.80 -12.62 9.24
N GLN A 192 -9.42 -12.47 10.42
CA GLN A 192 -9.74 -13.60 11.29
C GLN A 192 -10.61 -14.69 10.64
N ASN A 193 -11.43 -14.34 9.63
CA ASN A 193 -12.33 -15.27 8.92
C ASN A 193 -11.75 -15.79 7.59
N GLU A 194 -10.57 -15.35 7.19
CA GLU A 194 -9.97 -15.71 5.90
C GLU A 194 -9.09 -16.97 5.95
N GLY A 195 -8.94 -17.55 7.13
CA GLY A 195 -8.08 -18.72 7.38
C GLY A 195 -6.65 -18.34 7.80
N ASN A 196 -5.97 -19.30 8.43
CA ASN A 196 -4.69 -19.08 9.09
C ASN A 196 -3.61 -18.52 8.15
N ARG A 197 -3.58 -18.96 6.90
CA ARG A 197 -2.55 -18.51 5.96
C ARG A 197 -2.68 -17.03 5.60
N SER A 198 -3.90 -16.52 5.45
CA SER A 198 -4.15 -15.10 5.25
C SER A 198 -3.89 -14.31 6.52
N LEU A 199 -4.43 -14.78 7.64
CA LEU A 199 -4.28 -14.13 8.95
C LEU A 199 -2.82 -13.93 9.35
N TYR A 200 -1.94 -14.92 9.10
CA TYR A 200 -0.52 -14.88 9.47
C TYR A 200 0.39 -14.64 8.27
N GLY A 201 -0.13 -14.10 7.15
CA GLY A 201 0.61 -13.87 5.91
C GLY A 201 1.89 -13.06 6.13
N ASP A 202 1.81 -11.97 6.86
CA ASP A 202 2.93 -11.09 7.18
C ASP A 202 4.03 -11.80 7.98
N ILE A 203 3.65 -12.67 8.93
CA ILE A 203 4.61 -13.48 9.69
C ILE A 203 5.29 -14.50 8.78
N ILE A 204 4.54 -15.11 7.84
CA ILE A 204 5.10 -16.06 6.87
C ILE A 204 6.12 -15.35 5.98
N VAL A 205 5.76 -14.19 5.40
CA VAL A 205 6.68 -13.36 4.61
C VAL A 205 7.93 -13.05 5.43
N TRP A 206 7.75 -12.58 6.65
CA TRP A 206 8.86 -12.21 7.53
C TRP A 206 9.80 -13.37 7.83
N LYS A 207 9.27 -14.54 8.16
CA LYS A 207 10.07 -15.75 8.45
C LYS A 207 10.75 -16.29 7.19
N GLN A 208 10.13 -16.23 6.04
CA GLN A 208 10.78 -16.59 4.76
C GLN A 208 11.93 -15.63 4.42
N VAL A 209 11.80 -14.33 4.70
CA VAL A 209 12.87 -13.33 4.53
C VAL A 209 14.06 -13.64 5.45
N ILE A 210 13.80 -13.95 6.72
CA ILE A 210 14.84 -14.35 7.68
C ILE A 210 15.53 -15.63 7.23
N GLU A 211 14.78 -16.65 6.84
CA GLU A 211 15.37 -17.93 6.41
C GLU A 211 16.23 -17.76 5.14
N LYS A 212 15.77 -16.97 4.18
CA LYS A 212 16.57 -16.64 3.00
C LYS A 212 17.92 -16.01 3.39
N ALA A 213 17.90 -15.03 4.29
CA ALA A 213 19.13 -14.38 4.75
C ALA A 213 20.10 -15.34 5.45
N LYS A 214 19.60 -16.31 6.22
CA LYS A 214 20.40 -17.35 6.84
C LYS A 214 21.07 -18.26 5.81
N VAL A 215 20.27 -18.73 4.82
CA VAL A 215 20.74 -19.68 3.80
C VAL A 215 21.80 -19.07 2.90
N VAL A 216 21.60 -17.85 2.45
CA VAL A 216 22.51 -17.19 1.50
C VAL A 216 23.61 -16.38 2.18
N ASP A 217 23.54 -16.21 3.48
CA ASP A 217 24.46 -15.42 4.32
C ASP A 217 24.64 -13.95 3.87
N VAL A 218 23.55 -13.34 3.36
CA VAL A 218 23.53 -11.96 2.82
C VAL A 218 22.43 -11.13 3.51
N SER A 219 22.65 -9.83 3.62
CA SER A 219 21.65 -8.87 4.08
C SER A 219 20.52 -8.69 3.07
N ILE A 220 19.37 -8.17 3.51
CA ILE A 220 18.19 -8.00 2.65
C ILE A 220 17.69 -6.56 2.69
N ILE A 221 17.25 -6.08 1.54
CA ILE A 221 16.43 -4.88 1.37
C ILE A 221 15.02 -5.35 1.07
N LEU A 222 14.10 -5.18 2.03
CA LEU A 222 12.69 -5.49 1.87
C LEU A 222 11.93 -4.24 1.42
N ILE A 223 11.12 -4.36 0.39
CA ILE A 223 10.26 -3.30 -0.11
C ILE A 223 8.81 -3.70 0.14
N THR A 224 8.09 -2.92 0.94
CA THR A 224 6.68 -3.10 1.25
C THR A 224 5.96 -1.76 1.33
N ASP A 225 4.77 -1.71 0.76
CA ASP A 225 3.89 -0.53 0.83
C ASP A 225 2.88 -0.62 1.98
N ASP A 226 3.04 -1.59 2.89
CA ASP A 226 2.26 -1.59 4.13
C ASP A 226 2.50 -0.29 4.92
N LEU A 227 1.44 0.28 5.46
CA LEU A 227 1.45 1.55 6.19
C LEU A 227 1.26 1.38 7.70
N LYS A 228 0.97 0.14 8.13
CA LYS A 228 0.56 -0.14 9.50
C LYS A 228 1.70 0.04 10.50
N GLU A 229 1.32 0.30 11.76
CA GLU A 229 2.30 0.57 12.83
C GLU A 229 3.06 -0.69 13.29
N ASP A 230 2.67 -1.87 12.88
CA ASP A 230 3.40 -3.11 13.13
C ASP A 230 4.55 -3.35 12.13
N TRP A 231 4.60 -2.61 11.02
CA TRP A 231 5.76 -2.51 10.14
C TRP A 231 6.61 -1.28 10.45
N TRP A 232 5.98 -0.16 10.90
CA TRP A 232 6.63 1.15 11.00
C TRP A 232 6.55 1.73 12.40
N TYR A 233 7.68 2.22 12.87
CA TYR A 233 7.73 3.05 14.07
C TYR A 233 7.22 4.45 13.72
N LYS A 234 6.03 4.77 14.22
CA LYS A 234 5.38 6.07 14.04
C LYS A 234 5.50 6.90 15.31
N PHE A 235 5.79 8.18 15.17
CA PHE A 235 5.81 9.13 16.29
C PHE A 235 5.07 10.41 15.90
N LYS A 236 4.03 10.75 16.64
CA LYS A 236 3.15 11.91 16.37
C LYS A 236 2.67 11.93 14.90
N GLY A 237 2.21 10.80 14.40
CA GLY A 237 1.70 10.64 13.04
C GLY A 237 2.76 10.59 11.93
N LYS A 238 4.05 10.68 12.24
CA LYS A 238 5.13 10.58 11.26
C LYS A 238 5.78 9.21 11.31
N THR A 239 5.97 8.58 10.16
CA THR A 239 6.81 7.39 10.03
C THR A 239 8.26 7.80 10.21
N ILE A 240 8.92 7.22 11.22
CA ILE A 240 10.30 7.54 11.60
C ILE A 240 11.27 6.52 10.99
N SER A 241 10.94 5.24 11.13
CA SER A 241 11.78 4.11 10.69
C SER A 241 10.93 2.84 10.61
N PRO A 242 11.45 1.75 10.03
CA PRO A 242 10.91 0.42 10.32
C PRO A 242 10.89 0.15 11.82
N ARG A 243 10.03 -0.78 12.25
CA ARG A 243 9.95 -1.18 13.67
C ARG A 243 11.30 -1.67 14.17
N PRO A 244 11.83 -1.12 15.27
CA PRO A 244 13.10 -1.58 15.87
C PRO A 244 13.09 -3.07 16.22
N GLU A 245 11.93 -3.60 16.62
CA GLU A 245 11.75 -5.00 16.95
C GLU A 245 12.01 -5.91 15.76
N LEU A 246 11.58 -5.53 14.54
CA LEU A 246 11.86 -6.27 13.31
C LEU A 246 13.35 -6.25 12.99
N ILE A 247 13.99 -5.08 13.02
CA ILE A 247 15.42 -4.93 12.77
C ILE A 247 16.24 -5.78 13.76
N LYS A 248 15.84 -5.77 15.03
CA LYS A 248 16.48 -6.54 16.09
C LYS A 248 16.30 -8.05 15.87
N GLU A 249 15.07 -8.53 15.66
CA GLU A 249 14.78 -9.95 15.43
C GLU A 249 15.58 -10.47 14.23
N PHE A 250 15.56 -9.75 13.11
CA PHE A 250 16.33 -10.14 11.93
C PHE A 250 17.82 -10.26 12.21
N LYS A 251 18.39 -9.29 12.91
CA LYS A 251 19.81 -9.30 13.27
C LYS A 251 20.15 -10.43 14.22
N ASP A 252 19.32 -10.65 15.25
CA ASP A 252 19.55 -11.68 16.24
C ASP A 252 19.48 -13.10 15.61
N GLU A 253 18.59 -13.30 14.64
CA GLU A 253 18.43 -14.59 13.97
C GLU A 253 19.45 -14.85 12.84
N THR A 254 19.93 -13.81 12.16
CA THR A 254 20.73 -13.96 10.93
C THR A 254 22.16 -13.45 11.07
N SER A 255 22.45 -12.64 12.09
CA SER A 255 23.67 -11.83 12.21
C SER A 255 23.89 -10.85 11.05
N LYS A 256 22.88 -10.69 10.18
CA LYS A 256 22.86 -9.76 9.03
C LYS A 256 22.01 -8.54 9.35
N ARG A 257 21.93 -7.63 8.38
CA ARG A 257 21.10 -6.42 8.47
C ARG A 257 19.92 -6.51 7.52
N ILE A 258 18.87 -5.82 7.86
CA ILE A 258 17.74 -5.59 6.97
C ILE A 258 17.48 -4.10 6.85
N ASN A 259 17.19 -3.66 5.63
CA ASN A 259 16.61 -2.35 5.35
C ASN A 259 15.19 -2.55 4.83
N ILE A 260 14.23 -1.80 5.35
CA ILE A 260 12.84 -1.87 4.90
C ILE A 260 12.48 -0.50 4.31
N TYR A 261 11.98 -0.49 3.08
CA TYR A 261 11.58 0.71 2.36
C TYR A 261 10.14 0.60 1.84
N GLN A 262 9.47 1.71 1.79
CA GLN A 262 8.27 1.90 0.96
C GLN A 262 8.69 2.12 -0.50
N ALA A 263 7.81 1.82 -1.47
CA ALA A 263 8.16 1.86 -2.89
C ALA A 263 8.66 3.23 -3.36
N ASP A 264 8.03 4.33 -2.93
CA ASP A 264 8.49 5.68 -3.24
C ASP A 264 9.89 5.96 -2.67
N LYS A 265 10.15 5.51 -1.43
CA LYS A 265 11.47 5.64 -0.81
C LYS A 265 12.53 4.77 -1.49
N PHE A 266 12.14 3.58 -1.92
CA PHE A 266 13.01 2.71 -2.72
C PHE A 266 13.45 3.41 -4.02
N LEU A 267 12.54 4.06 -4.77
CA LEU A 267 12.87 4.85 -5.95
C LEU A 267 13.82 6.02 -5.64
N GLU A 268 13.58 6.77 -4.55
CA GLU A 268 14.47 7.84 -4.11
C GLU A 268 15.89 7.33 -3.80
N MET A 269 15.98 6.21 -3.11
CA MET A 269 17.26 5.62 -2.74
C MET A 269 18.00 5.01 -3.94
N ALA A 270 17.26 4.45 -4.92
CA ALA A 270 17.83 3.98 -6.17
C ALA A 270 18.46 5.12 -6.97
N ASN A 271 17.84 6.29 -7.03
CA ASN A 271 18.43 7.47 -7.66
C ASN A 271 19.78 7.85 -7.04
N ARG A 272 19.95 7.66 -5.72
CA ARG A 272 21.18 7.98 -5.00
C ARG A 272 22.27 6.92 -5.15
N ASN A 273 21.88 5.63 -5.14
CA ASN A 273 22.82 4.52 -5.00
C ASN A 273 23.06 3.76 -6.31
N LEU A 274 22.11 3.80 -7.26
CA LEU A 274 22.18 3.06 -8.53
C LEU A 274 22.25 3.98 -9.75
N ALA A 275 22.49 5.29 -9.56
CA ALA A 275 22.51 6.29 -10.63
C ALA A 275 21.24 6.28 -11.51
N GLN A 276 20.09 5.94 -10.93
CA GLN A 276 18.79 6.03 -11.60
C GLN A 276 18.38 7.49 -11.81
N GLN A 277 17.50 7.72 -12.78
CA GLN A 277 16.96 9.04 -13.07
C GLN A 277 15.41 9.03 -13.02
N THR A 278 14.86 8.47 -11.95
CA THR A 278 13.43 8.55 -11.71
C THR A 278 13.07 9.97 -11.29
N THR A 279 12.12 10.59 -12.00
CA THR A 279 11.74 11.98 -11.74
C THR A 279 10.95 12.14 -10.44
N LYS A 280 10.90 13.36 -9.91
CA LYS A 280 10.16 13.64 -8.67
C LYS A 280 8.66 13.38 -8.83
N GLU A 281 8.11 13.65 -10.01
CA GLU A 281 6.71 13.43 -10.34
C GLU A 281 6.34 11.94 -10.25
N VAL A 282 7.18 11.06 -10.79
CA VAL A 282 7.00 9.61 -10.71
C VAL A 282 7.07 9.13 -9.26
N ILE A 283 8.05 9.61 -8.49
CA ILE A 283 8.18 9.26 -7.07
C ILE A 283 6.94 9.72 -6.29
N GLN A 284 6.44 10.94 -6.59
CA GLN A 284 5.23 11.45 -5.95
C GLN A 284 3.98 10.66 -6.35
N GLU A 285 3.86 10.23 -7.60
CA GLU A 285 2.76 9.36 -8.05
C GLU A 285 2.76 8.03 -7.29
N VAL A 286 3.93 7.36 -7.20
CA VAL A 286 4.07 6.11 -6.45
C VAL A 286 3.69 6.29 -4.98
N ARG A 287 4.10 7.41 -4.37
CA ARG A 287 3.70 7.78 -3.00
C ARG A 287 2.18 7.97 -2.88
N ASN A 288 1.57 8.66 -3.83
CA ASN A 288 0.13 8.93 -3.81
C ASN A 288 -0.69 7.64 -3.94
N VAL A 289 -0.27 6.70 -4.81
CA VAL A 289 -0.92 5.39 -4.94
C VAL A 289 -0.87 4.63 -3.61
N ARG A 290 0.27 4.60 -2.96
CA ARG A 290 0.41 3.98 -1.63
C ARG A 290 -0.48 4.63 -0.58
N LEU A 291 -0.56 5.96 -0.55
CA LEU A 291 -1.39 6.70 0.40
C LEU A 291 -2.88 6.59 0.11
N ALA A 292 -3.28 6.30 -1.13
CA ALA A 292 -4.69 6.08 -1.47
C ALA A 292 -5.28 4.88 -0.73
N ASP A 293 -4.50 3.83 -0.49
CA ASP A 293 -4.93 2.69 0.31
C ASP A 293 -5.23 3.09 1.78
N GLU A 294 -4.54 4.11 2.33
CA GLU A 294 -4.82 4.67 3.66
C GLU A 294 -6.17 5.44 3.68
N PHE A 295 -6.50 6.12 2.59
CA PHE A 295 -7.76 6.83 2.40
C PHE A 295 -8.98 5.91 2.31
N ASP A 296 -8.84 4.79 1.60
CA ASP A 296 -9.93 3.83 1.45
C ASP A 296 -10.26 3.17 2.79
N ILE A 297 -9.25 2.87 3.60
CA ILE A 297 -9.43 2.35 4.97
C ILE A 297 -10.13 3.39 5.88
N GLU A 298 -9.79 4.68 5.76
CA GLU A 298 -10.46 5.73 6.54
C GLU A 298 -11.92 5.93 6.12
N LYS A 299 -12.21 5.77 4.83
CA LYS A 299 -13.57 5.83 4.32
C LYS A 299 -14.41 4.66 4.83
N GLU A 300 -13.88 3.44 4.80
CA GLU A 300 -14.54 2.26 5.38
C GLU A 300 -14.82 2.42 6.88
N ILE A 301 -13.85 2.98 7.62
CA ILE A 301 -14.04 3.27 9.05
C ILE A 301 -15.16 4.28 9.26
N ARG A 302 -15.24 5.36 8.47
CA ARG A 302 -16.33 6.34 8.55
C ARG A 302 -17.69 5.74 8.19
N GLU A 303 -17.75 4.87 7.18
CA GLU A 303 -18.97 4.16 6.79
C GLU A 303 -19.42 3.19 7.88
N LEU A 304 -18.49 2.48 8.51
CA LEU A 304 -18.77 1.64 9.69
C LEU A 304 -19.24 2.48 10.87
N GLU A 305 -18.65 3.64 11.13
CA GLU A 305 -19.10 4.57 12.18
C GLU A 305 -20.54 5.03 11.96
N MET A 306 -20.89 5.41 10.73
CA MET A 306 -22.27 5.80 10.40
C MET A 306 -23.28 4.64 10.60
N LEU A 307 -22.88 3.40 10.29
CA LEU A 307 -23.71 2.21 10.51
C LEU A 307 -23.87 1.88 12.00
N PHE A 308 -22.87 2.20 12.82
CA PHE A 308 -22.92 1.99 14.28
C PHE A 308 -23.57 3.15 15.05
N GLU A 309 -23.60 4.36 14.48
CA GLU A 309 -24.39 5.47 15.05
C GLU A 309 -25.88 5.17 15.12
N ASP A 310 -26.38 4.35 14.21
CA ASP A 310 -27.78 3.90 14.17
C ASP A 310 -28.10 2.79 15.22
N ASN A 311 -27.09 2.09 15.75
CA ASN A 311 -27.27 0.90 16.60
C ASN A 311 -27.05 1.10 18.12
N GLY A 312 -26.75 2.29 18.60
CA GLY A 312 -26.95 2.66 20.02
C GLY A 312 -25.91 2.23 21.06
N ASP A 313 -24.82 1.52 20.71
CA ASP A 313 -23.81 1.06 21.67
C ASP A 313 -22.66 2.09 21.88
N GLU A 314 -22.66 2.74 23.06
CA GLU A 314 -21.74 3.82 23.40
C GLU A 314 -20.27 3.39 23.44
N ASN A 315 -19.95 2.14 23.83
CA ASN A 315 -18.57 1.65 23.90
C ASN A 315 -17.95 1.46 22.50
N VAL A 316 -18.76 1.08 21.53
CA VAL A 316 -18.33 0.94 20.14
C VAL A 316 -18.11 2.31 19.51
N LYS A 317 -18.97 3.29 19.82
CA LYS A 317 -18.81 4.69 19.41
C LYS A 317 -17.54 5.33 19.92
N GLU A 318 -17.16 5.08 21.16
CA GLU A 318 -15.97 5.67 21.79
C GLU A 318 -14.66 5.08 21.22
N ASN A 319 -14.64 3.76 20.98
CA ASN A 319 -13.51 3.10 20.35
C ASN A 319 -13.32 3.48 18.87
N ALA A 320 -14.41 3.64 18.12
CA ALA A 320 -14.39 4.09 16.74
C ALA A 320 -13.93 5.55 16.63
N LYS A 321 -14.48 6.46 17.46
CA LYS A 321 -14.02 7.87 17.54
C LYS A 321 -12.54 7.99 17.91
N LEU A 322 -12.04 7.12 18.79
CA LEU A 322 -10.63 7.12 19.19
C LEU A 322 -9.71 6.64 18.04
N LEU A 323 -10.16 5.72 17.22
CA LEU A 323 -9.43 5.24 16.03
C LEU A 323 -9.39 6.30 14.93
N VAL A 324 -10.53 6.96 14.65
CA VAL A 324 -10.64 8.03 13.65
C VAL A 324 -9.83 9.24 14.06
N SER A 325 -9.97 9.74 15.28
CA SER A 325 -9.24 10.94 15.74
C SER A 325 -7.71 10.75 15.74
N LYS A 326 -7.23 9.53 16.00
CA LYS A 326 -5.81 9.20 15.90
C LYS A 326 -5.32 9.18 14.46
N ARG A 327 -6.16 8.76 13.50
CA ARG A 327 -5.83 8.68 12.07
C ARG A 327 -5.99 10.01 11.34
N GLU A 328 -7.07 10.77 11.57
CA GLU A 328 -7.26 12.12 11.03
C GLU A 328 -6.11 13.06 11.40
N SER A 329 -5.67 13.04 12.64
CA SER A 329 -4.48 13.78 13.10
C SER A 329 -3.18 13.37 12.36
N SER A 330 -3.07 12.12 11.94
CA SER A 330 -1.91 11.62 11.18
C SER A 330 -1.94 12.07 9.72
N PHE A 331 -3.13 12.11 9.14
CA PHE A 331 -3.36 12.43 7.74
C PHE A 331 -3.27 13.93 7.44
N GLU A 332 -3.95 14.79 8.23
CA GLU A 332 -3.83 16.24 8.11
C GLU A 332 -2.38 16.71 8.25
N LYS A 333 -1.60 16.03 9.11
CA LYS A 333 -0.16 16.30 9.26
C LYS A 333 0.66 15.83 8.06
N ALA A 334 0.29 14.72 7.40
CA ALA A 334 0.97 14.23 6.21
C ALA A 334 0.75 15.17 5.01
N ILE A 335 -0.48 15.68 4.80
CA ILE A 335 -0.81 16.66 3.76
C ILE A 335 -0.10 18.00 4.02
N ARG A 336 -0.11 18.48 5.27
CA ARG A 336 0.52 19.75 5.64
C ARG A 336 2.04 19.73 5.46
N ASN A 337 2.69 18.61 5.77
CA ASN A 337 4.13 18.44 5.59
C ASN A 337 4.53 18.30 4.11
N SER A 338 3.68 17.66 3.26
CA SER A 338 3.94 17.60 1.83
C SER A 338 3.82 18.97 1.14
N SER A 339 2.95 19.85 1.64
CA SER A 339 2.82 21.22 1.14
C SER A 339 3.92 22.18 1.65
N GLU A 340 4.50 21.93 2.83
CA GLU A 340 5.62 22.73 3.36
C GLU A 340 6.99 22.33 2.76
N GLU A 341 7.15 21.08 2.32
CA GLU A 341 8.34 20.64 1.59
C GLU A 341 8.36 21.11 0.12
N GLN A 342 7.23 21.48 -0.44
CA GLN A 342 7.15 22.06 -1.80
C GLN A 342 7.54 23.56 -1.83
N ASN A 343 7.62 24.21 -0.66
CA ASN A 343 7.95 25.64 -0.54
C ASN A 343 9.37 25.91 0.00
N LYS A 344 10.22 24.89 0.07
CA LYS A 344 11.65 25.01 0.38
C LYS A 344 12.51 24.38 -0.72
#